data_d0308714f2c6812caff14b9030ae4f95
#
_entry.id   d0308714f2c6812caff14b9030ae4f95
#
_cell.length_a   1.000
_cell.length_b   1.000
_cell.length_c   1.000
_cell.angle_alpha   90.00
_cell.angle_beta   90.00
_cell.angle_gamma   90.00
#
_symmetry.space_group_name_H-M   'P 1'
#
loop_
_entity.id
_entity.type
_entity.pdbx_description
1 polymer ?
#
loop_
_entity_poly.entity_id
_entity_poly.type
_entity_poly.pdbx_seq_one_letter_code
_entity_poly.pdbx_strand_id
1 'polypeptide(L)'
;MLAAPKKFKLVDSHVHVWKRDPKFPYAPGARDPGEDRTPEMLLESMRANGVERTVIIQVLYYMFDNSYARFVVNRYPQHFVAVCRVDPRSPGAPDDLSKLIKEDKFQGVRISPNGTPPGEWFSDESLMVPLWKRCQQLKTPMTVLMPIEKAPVAQKWIEKFPDLTVVIDHMADCPADRPQELEKLLALAQYPKVFVKVSHSWHLSKQSYPWMDAQEQIKRIYDKFGPKRLMWGTDWPMCEPKTTYASTLTQLRDDTKFLTDADKEWILGKTAEQVWKFS
;
A
#
# COMPACT_ATOMS: atom_id res chain seq x y z
N MET A 1 -34.98 7.70 -17.27
CA MET A 1 -34.35 6.43 -16.87
C MET A 1 -33.04 6.77 -16.19
N LEU A 2 -32.89 6.51 -14.91
CA LEU A 2 -31.58 6.57 -14.24
C LEU A 2 -30.73 5.44 -14.84
N ALA A 3 -29.55 5.77 -15.38
CA ALA A 3 -28.61 4.76 -15.84
C ALA A 3 -28.25 3.83 -14.68
N ALA A 4 -28.20 2.52 -14.94
CA ALA A 4 -27.74 1.58 -13.93
C ALA A 4 -26.34 2.00 -13.43
N PRO A 5 -26.04 1.90 -12.15
CA PRO A 5 -24.74 2.30 -11.61
C PRO A 5 -23.64 1.54 -12.35
N LYS A 6 -22.62 2.26 -12.83
CA LYS A 6 -21.50 1.66 -13.54
C LYS A 6 -20.76 0.72 -12.61
N LYS A 7 -20.61 -0.53 -13.00
CA LYS A 7 -19.88 -1.55 -12.22
C LYS A 7 -18.39 -1.40 -12.53
N PHE A 8 -17.62 -0.91 -11.56
CA PHE A 8 -16.16 -0.86 -11.62
C PHE A 8 -15.58 -2.23 -11.27
N LYS A 9 -14.46 -2.59 -11.88
CA LYS A 9 -13.63 -3.70 -11.42
C LYS A 9 -12.81 -3.19 -10.24
N LEU A 10 -13.10 -3.69 -9.05
CA LEU A 10 -12.52 -3.18 -7.81
C LEU A 10 -11.33 -4.05 -7.37
N VAL A 11 -10.20 -3.40 -7.12
CA VAL A 11 -9.00 -4.02 -6.55
C VAL A 11 -8.56 -3.19 -5.35
N ASP A 12 -8.60 -3.78 -4.16
CA ASP A 12 -8.07 -3.14 -2.95
C ASP A 12 -6.56 -3.31 -2.91
N SER A 13 -5.84 -2.21 -3.03
CA SER A 13 -4.37 -2.23 -3.13
C SER A 13 -3.65 -2.36 -1.79
N HIS A 14 -4.38 -2.42 -0.66
CA HIS A 14 -3.76 -2.44 0.66
C HIS A 14 -4.65 -3.05 1.74
N VAL A 15 -4.33 -4.27 2.13
CA VAL A 15 -4.94 -4.95 3.27
C VAL A 15 -3.90 -5.72 4.07
N HIS A 16 -4.27 -6.09 5.29
CA HIS A 16 -3.48 -6.96 6.15
C HIS A 16 -4.30 -8.15 6.62
N VAL A 17 -3.64 -9.29 6.80
CA VAL A 17 -4.24 -10.48 7.41
C VAL A 17 -3.29 -11.05 8.46
N TRP A 18 -3.85 -11.60 9.52
CA TRP A 18 -3.11 -12.30 10.57
C TRP A 18 -3.99 -13.26 11.33
N LYS A 19 -3.35 -14.22 11.95
CA LYS A 19 -4.01 -15.22 12.77
C LYS A 19 -3.06 -15.69 13.86
N ARG A 20 -3.57 -15.91 15.05
CA ARG A 20 -2.83 -16.59 16.10
C ARG A 20 -2.79 -18.10 15.78
N ASP A 21 -1.67 -18.55 15.26
CA ASP A 21 -1.46 -19.94 14.85
C ASP A 21 -0.02 -20.36 15.19
N PRO A 22 0.18 -21.49 15.91
CA PRO A 22 1.53 -21.97 16.23
C PRO A 22 2.43 -22.22 15.01
N LYS A 23 1.85 -22.45 13.83
CA LYS A 23 2.62 -22.61 12.58
C LYS A 23 3.16 -21.28 12.04
N PHE A 24 2.56 -20.18 12.45
CA PHE A 24 2.90 -18.83 12.02
C PHE A 24 2.97 -17.90 13.24
N PRO A 25 3.97 -18.08 14.12
CA PRO A 25 4.08 -17.31 15.33
C PRO A 25 4.32 -15.82 15.01
N TYR A 26 3.76 -14.94 15.82
CA TYR A 26 4.14 -13.54 15.76
C TYR A 26 5.62 -13.36 16.13
N ALA A 27 6.24 -12.33 15.56
CA ALA A 27 7.65 -12.05 15.81
C ALA A 27 7.92 -11.80 17.30
N PRO A 28 9.07 -12.18 17.85
CA PRO A 28 9.43 -11.88 19.22
C PRO A 28 9.32 -10.38 19.53
N GLY A 29 8.60 -10.05 20.60
CA GLY A 29 8.37 -8.66 20.99
C GLY A 29 7.33 -7.90 20.16
N ALA A 30 6.71 -8.53 19.18
CA ALA A 30 5.60 -7.90 18.47
C ALA A 30 4.40 -7.70 19.40
N ARG A 31 3.72 -6.57 19.22
CA ARG A 31 2.45 -6.32 19.93
C ARG A 31 1.43 -7.40 19.53
N ASP A 32 0.75 -7.98 20.52
CA ASP A 32 -0.40 -8.86 20.25
C ASP A 32 -1.54 -8.03 19.64
N PRO A 33 -2.05 -8.39 18.46
CA PRO A 33 -3.16 -7.68 17.84
C PRO A 33 -4.52 -7.90 18.54
N GLY A 34 -4.60 -8.83 19.49
CA GLY A 34 -5.81 -9.18 20.25
C GLY A 34 -6.71 -10.15 19.49
N GLU A 35 -7.21 -9.79 18.34
CA GLU A 35 -8.13 -10.57 17.53
C GLU A 35 -7.48 -11.04 16.22
N ASP A 36 -7.95 -12.18 15.72
CA ASP A 36 -7.58 -12.66 14.39
C ASP A 36 -8.24 -11.81 13.30
N ARG A 37 -7.52 -11.65 12.18
CA ARG A 37 -8.03 -11.06 10.94
C ARG A 37 -7.65 -11.97 9.79
N THR A 38 -8.50 -12.96 9.55
CA THR A 38 -8.19 -14.05 8.62
C THR A 38 -8.52 -13.70 7.17
N PRO A 39 -7.96 -14.40 6.19
CA PRO A 39 -8.31 -14.20 4.79
C PRO A 39 -9.80 -14.51 4.51
N GLU A 40 -10.43 -15.39 5.27
CA GLU A 40 -11.87 -15.69 5.14
C GLU A 40 -12.73 -14.48 5.54
N MET A 41 -12.40 -13.79 6.64
CA MET A 41 -13.04 -12.53 7.06
C MET A 41 -12.85 -11.43 6.01
N LEU A 42 -11.64 -11.35 5.43
CA LEU A 42 -11.37 -10.43 4.34
C LEU A 42 -12.23 -10.73 3.10
N LEU A 43 -12.34 -12.01 2.71
CA LEU A 43 -13.18 -12.43 1.59
C LEU A 43 -14.66 -12.09 1.79
N GLU A 44 -15.17 -12.16 3.02
CA GLU A 44 -16.52 -11.70 3.35
C GLU A 44 -16.68 -10.20 3.15
N SER A 45 -15.72 -9.40 3.67
CA SER A 45 -15.71 -7.94 3.48
C SER A 45 -15.60 -7.55 2.00
N MET A 46 -14.74 -8.23 1.24
CA MET A 46 -14.59 -8.03 -0.20
C MET A 46 -15.90 -8.33 -0.94
N ARG A 47 -16.53 -9.48 -0.66
CA ARG A 47 -17.80 -9.88 -1.30
C ARG A 47 -18.91 -8.89 -1.01
N ALA A 48 -19.03 -8.44 0.24
CA ALA A 48 -20.04 -7.46 0.65
C ALA A 48 -19.90 -6.12 -0.09
N ASN A 49 -18.68 -5.78 -0.54
CA ASN A 49 -18.37 -4.51 -1.21
C ASN A 49 -18.09 -4.66 -2.72
N GLY A 50 -18.26 -5.86 -3.29
CA GLY A 50 -18.03 -6.12 -4.71
C GLY A 50 -16.56 -6.05 -5.14
N VAL A 51 -15.62 -6.22 -4.20
CA VAL A 51 -14.17 -6.26 -4.46
C VAL A 51 -13.78 -7.67 -4.88
N GLU A 52 -13.07 -7.81 -6.00
CA GLU A 52 -12.72 -9.11 -6.57
C GLU A 52 -11.32 -9.56 -6.15
N ARG A 53 -10.40 -8.62 -6.02
CA ARG A 53 -8.97 -8.88 -5.80
C ARG A 53 -8.38 -7.89 -4.81
N THR A 54 -7.33 -8.33 -4.12
CA THR A 54 -6.63 -7.44 -3.19
C THR A 54 -5.14 -7.77 -3.06
N VAL A 55 -4.37 -6.76 -2.66
CA VAL A 55 -2.93 -6.85 -2.39
C VAL A 55 -2.71 -6.96 -0.88
N ILE A 56 -2.30 -8.13 -0.43
CA ILE A 56 -1.93 -8.34 0.97
C ILE A 56 -0.55 -7.73 1.22
N ILE A 57 -0.48 -6.80 2.12
CA ILE A 57 0.77 -6.22 2.59
C ILE A 57 1.18 -6.94 3.87
N GLN A 58 2.38 -7.51 3.88
CA GLN A 58 2.91 -8.20 5.07
C GLN A 58 2.84 -7.30 6.30
N VAL A 59 2.14 -7.78 7.34
CA VAL A 59 1.87 -7.03 8.56
C VAL A 59 3.05 -7.05 9.54
N LEU A 60 3.15 -6.02 10.37
CA LEU A 60 4.24 -5.86 11.34
C LEU A 60 4.27 -6.93 12.43
N TYR A 61 3.15 -7.59 12.73
CA TYR A 61 3.11 -8.62 13.78
C TYR A 61 4.02 -9.82 13.48
N TYR A 62 4.23 -10.13 12.20
CA TYR A 62 5.18 -11.15 11.76
C TYR A 62 6.55 -10.57 11.36
N MET A 63 6.73 -9.24 11.41
CA MET A 63 7.94 -8.53 10.98
C MET A 63 8.41 -9.00 9.59
N PHE A 64 9.48 -9.77 9.52
CA PHE A 64 10.09 -10.23 8.27
C PHE A 64 9.81 -11.71 7.96
N ASP A 65 9.04 -12.39 8.80
CA ASP A 65 8.52 -13.73 8.48
C ASP A 65 7.30 -13.62 7.58
N ASN A 66 7.46 -13.93 6.32
CA ASN A 66 6.44 -13.85 5.30
C ASN A 66 5.63 -15.15 5.12
N SER A 67 5.83 -16.13 5.99
CA SER A 67 5.27 -17.49 5.83
C SER A 67 3.74 -17.50 5.83
N TYR A 68 3.09 -16.69 6.69
CA TYR A 68 1.63 -16.61 6.70
C TYR A 68 1.05 -15.95 5.44
N ALA A 69 1.62 -14.85 4.98
CA ALA A 69 1.18 -14.21 3.75
C ALA A 69 1.36 -15.15 2.54
N ARG A 70 2.49 -15.88 2.46
CA ARG A 70 2.72 -16.94 1.46
C ARG A 70 1.66 -18.04 1.53
N PHE A 71 1.34 -18.53 2.72
CA PHE A 71 0.28 -19.53 2.90
C PHE A 71 -1.07 -19.02 2.35
N VAL A 72 -1.42 -17.77 2.66
CA VAL A 72 -2.69 -17.17 2.23
C VAL A 72 -2.78 -17.02 0.71
N VAL A 73 -1.75 -16.48 0.05
CA VAL A 73 -1.80 -16.30 -1.41
C VAL A 73 -1.78 -17.64 -2.16
N ASN A 74 -1.11 -18.65 -1.63
CA ASN A 74 -1.13 -19.99 -2.22
C ASN A 74 -2.51 -20.67 -2.06
N ARG A 75 -3.25 -20.36 -1.00
CA ARG A 75 -4.58 -20.90 -0.77
C ARG A 75 -5.68 -20.20 -1.59
N TYR A 76 -5.51 -18.92 -1.89
CA TYR A 76 -6.51 -18.09 -2.58
C TYR A 76 -5.89 -17.30 -3.75
N PRO A 77 -5.19 -17.93 -4.69
CA PRO A 77 -4.41 -17.24 -5.74
C PRO A 77 -5.26 -16.39 -6.67
N GLN A 78 -6.56 -16.73 -6.84
CA GLN A 78 -7.49 -15.97 -7.68
C GLN A 78 -7.89 -14.61 -7.07
N HIS A 79 -7.73 -14.46 -5.73
CA HIS A 79 -8.13 -13.24 -5.02
C HIS A 79 -6.96 -12.41 -4.54
N PHE A 80 -5.83 -13.05 -4.21
CA PHE A 80 -4.75 -12.40 -3.50
C PHE A 80 -3.42 -12.46 -4.22
N VAL A 81 -2.72 -11.35 -4.18
CA VAL A 81 -1.27 -11.28 -4.35
C VAL A 81 -0.67 -10.66 -3.07
N ALA A 82 0.63 -10.82 -2.84
CA ALA A 82 1.25 -10.28 -1.64
C ALA A 82 2.53 -9.50 -1.91
N VAL A 83 2.75 -8.52 -1.03
CA VAL A 83 3.95 -7.71 -0.90
C VAL A 83 4.66 -8.13 0.38
N CYS A 84 5.89 -8.62 0.27
CA CYS A 84 6.70 -9.12 1.38
C CYS A 84 7.40 -8.00 2.16
N ARG A 85 8.07 -8.37 3.23
CA ARG A 85 9.01 -7.52 3.97
C ARG A 85 10.34 -8.24 4.15
N VAL A 86 11.43 -7.48 4.08
CA VAL A 86 12.77 -7.92 4.47
C VAL A 86 13.32 -6.94 5.53
N ASP A 87 14.27 -7.37 6.34
CA ASP A 87 14.92 -6.44 7.27
C ASP A 87 15.86 -5.51 6.50
N PRO A 88 15.52 -4.23 6.33
CA PRO A 88 16.31 -3.31 5.54
C PRO A 88 17.68 -2.99 6.16
N ARG A 89 17.90 -3.38 7.43
CA ARG A 89 19.18 -3.22 8.13
C ARG A 89 20.12 -4.40 7.89
N SER A 90 19.61 -5.50 7.32
CA SER A 90 20.40 -6.69 7.03
C SER A 90 21.15 -6.54 5.71
N PRO A 91 22.46 -6.75 5.67
CA PRO A 91 23.20 -6.86 4.41
C PRO A 91 22.67 -7.99 3.51
N GLY A 92 22.02 -9.00 4.09
CA GLY A 92 21.39 -10.12 3.37
C GLY A 92 20.01 -9.80 2.76
N ALA A 93 19.40 -8.64 3.08
CA ALA A 93 18.07 -8.29 2.58
C ALA A 93 17.88 -8.41 1.06
N PRO A 94 18.85 -8.07 0.19
CA PRO A 94 18.71 -8.26 -1.25
C PRO A 94 18.59 -9.75 -1.67
N ASP A 95 19.28 -10.64 -0.97
CA ASP A 95 19.22 -12.07 -1.28
C ASP A 95 17.95 -12.72 -0.73
N ASP A 96 17.51 -12.31 0.47
CA ASP A 96 16.21 -12.71 1.02
C ASP A 96 15.07 -12.26 0.11
N LEU A 97 15.11 -11.01 -0.38
CA LEU A 97 14.15 -10.52 -1.36
C LEU A 97 14.14 -11.38 -2.63
N SER A 98 15.33 -11.78 -3.13
CA SER A 98 15.41 -12.61 -4.33
C SER A 98 14.71 -13.95 -4.18
N LYS A 99 14.83 -14.59 -3.01
CA LYS A 99 14.11 -15.84 -2.70
C LYS A 99 12.60 -15.61 -2.65
N LEU A 100 12.16 -14.60 -1.90
CA LEU A 100 10.74 -14.28 -1.76
C LEU A 100 10.06 -14.01 -3.12
N ILE A 101 10.75 -13.33 -4.04
CA ILE A 101 10.17 -13.01 -5.35
C ILE A 101 10.21 -14.21 -6.29
N LYS A 102 11.34 -14.94 -6.36
CA LYS A 102 11.54 -16.02 -7.35
C LYS A 102 10.90 -17.33 -6.94
N GLU A 103 10.99 -17.69 -5.66
CA GLU A 103 10.56 -18.97 -5.13
C GLU A 103 9.16 -18.90 -4.53
N ASP A 104 8.87 -17.85 -3.75
CA ASP A 104 7.63 -17.69 -3.01
C ASP A 104 6.58 -16.83 -3.75
N LYS A 105 6.92 -16.30 -4.94
CA LYS A 105 6.04 -15.56 -5.86
C LYS A 105 5.43 -14.28 -5.26
N PHE A 106 6.08 -13.66 -4.27
CA PHE A 106 5.69 -12.32 -3.86
C PHE A 106 5.86 -11.34 -5.01
N GLN A 107 4.99 -10.34 -5.09
CA GLN A 107 4.97 -9.41 -6.21
C GLN A 107 5.42 -8.00 -5.86
N GLY A 108 6.04 -7.83 -4.71
CA GLY A 108 6.56 -6.56 -4.24
C GLY A 108 7.25 -6.71 -2.90
N VAL A 109 7.96 -5.68 -2.50
CA VAL A 109 8.55 -5.56 -1.15
C VAL A 109 8.08 -4.25 -0.51
N ARG A 110 7.82 -4.27 0.79
CA ARG A 110 7.52 -3.08 1.58
C ARG A 110 8.66 -2.75 2.52
N ILE A 111 9.08 -1.48 2.51
CA ILE A 111 9.94 -0.90 3.55
C ILE A 111 9.16 0.16 4.32
N SER A 112 9.49 0.35 5.60
CA SER A 112 8.71 1.23 6.48
C SER A 112 9.63 2.15 7.29
N PRO A 113 10.18 3.23 6.68
CA PRO A 113 11.01 4.18 7.39
C PRO A 113 10.22 5.14 8.29
N ASN A 114 9.20 4.60 8.96
CA ASN A 114 8.36 5.27 9.96
C ASN A 114 8.73 4.86 11.40
N GLY A 115 9.97 4.36 11.61
CA GLY A 115 10.45 3.88 12.90
C GLY A 115 10.36 2.36 13.10
N THR A 116 9.96 1.60 12.06
CA THR A 116 9.88 0.13 12.13
C THR A 116 10.54 -0.53 10.92
N PRO A 117 11.74 -1.15 11.07
CA PRO A 117 12.53 -1.23 12.31
C PRO A 117 13.11 0.12 12.71
N PRO A 118 13.48 0.31 14.00
CA PRO A 118 14.09 1.56 14.46
C PRO A 118 15.46 1.82 13.84
N GLY A 119 15.87 3.09 13.80
CA GLY A 119 17.16 3.53 13.25
C GLY A 119 17.03 4.36 11.96
N GLU A 120 18.12 5.00 11.58
CA GLU A 120 18.19 5.88 10.39
C GLU A 120 18.65 5.15 9.12
N TRP A 121 18.38 3.85 9.04
CA TRP A 121 18.78 2.97 7.93
C TRP A 121 18.29 3.44 6.56
N PHE A 122 17.21 4.22 6.48
CA PHE A 122 16.66 4.68 5.19
C PHE A 122 17.56 5.66 4.46
N SER A 123 18.48 6.32 5.18
CA SER A 123 19.49 7.21 4.59
C SER A 123 20.84 6.53 4.39
N ASP A 124 20.98 5.28 4.83
CA ASP A 124 22.25 4.52 4.74
C ASP A 124 22.44 3.92 3.34
N GLU A 125 23.40 4.45 2.61
CA GLU A 125 23.70 3.97 1.24
C GLU A 125 24.19 2.51 1.22
N SER A 126 24.91 2.08 2.24
CA SER A 126 25.43 0.70 2.29
C SER A 126 24.32 -0.35 2.37
N LEU A 127 23.17 0.00 2.94
CA LEU A 127 21.98 -0.83 3.06
C LEU A 127 21.00 -0.63 1.89
N MET A 128 20.73 0.63 1.57
CA MET A 128 19.67 0.95 0.60
C MET A 128 20.10 0.73 -0.85
N VAL A 129 21.35 1.04 -1.22
CA VAL A 129 21.79 0.85 -2.61
C VAL A 129 21.67 -0.61 -3.05
N PRO A 130 22.15 -1.61 -2.30
CA PRO A 130 22.00 -3.02 -2.69
C PRO A 130 20.52 -3.44 -2.79
N LEU A 131 19.67 -3.02 -1.84
CA LEU A 131 18.27 -3.39 -1.81
C LEU A 131 17.48 -2.79 -2.99
N TRP A 132 17.62 -1.47 -3.24
CA TRP A 132 16.96 -0.79 -4.33
C TRP A 132 17.42 -1.32 -5.69
N LYS A 133 18.74 -1.54 -5.86
CA LYS A 133 19.31 -2.16 -7.06
C LYS A 133 18.71 -3.55 -7.30
N ARG A 134 18.56 -4.36 -6.25
CA ARG A 134 17.97 -5.69 -6.36
C ARG A 134 16.49 -5.61 -6.77
N CYS A 135 15.71 -4.70 -6.21
CA CYS A 135 14.32 -4.48 -6.63
C CYS A 135 14.24 -4.11 -8.13
N GLN A 136 15.10 -3.21 -8.60
CA GLN A 136 15.15 -2.82 -10.01
C GLN A 136 15.52 -4.00 -10.92
N GLN A 137 16.54 -4.79 -10.55
CA GLN A 137 16.95 -5.99 -11.29
C GLN A 137 15.84 -7.04 -11.40
N LEU A 138 15.10 -7.24 -10.32
CA LEU A 138 13.97 -8.17 -10.28
C LEU A 138 12.70 -7.60 -10.92
N LYS A 139 12.69 -6.31 -11.30
CA LYS A 139 11.49 -5.57 -11.74
C LYS A 139 10.35 -5.66 -10.71
N THR A 140 10.72 -5.69 -9.43
CA THR A 140 9.81 -5.86 -8.30
C THR A 140 9.45 -4.50 -7.72
N PRO A 141 8.16 -4.11 -7.67
CA PRO A 141 7.73 -2.85 -7.06
C PRO A 141 8.15 -2.75 -5.60
N MET A 142 8.62 -1.56 -5.21
CA MET A 142 8.87 -1.24 -3.81
C MET A 142 7.76 -0.36 -3.26
N THR A 143 7.11 -0.80 -2.21
CA THR A 143 6.11 -0.04 -1.47
C THR A 143 6.80 0.63 -0.27
N VAL A 144 6.58 1.93 -0.09
CA VAL A 144 7.24 2.71 0.97
C VAL A 144 6.19 3.32 1.89
N LEU A 145 6.15 2.85 3.15
CA LEU A 145 5.38 3.47 4.22
C LEU A 145 6.28 4.46 4.95
N MET A 146 6.02 5.72 4.80
CA MET A 146 6.84 6.77 5.41
C MET A 146 6.01 7.98 5.84
N PRO A 147 6.42 8.68 6.89
CA PRO A 147 5.89 10.01 7.16
C PRO A 147 6.40 10.99 6.09
N ILE A 148 5.63 12.06 5.88
CA ILE A 148 5.90 13.05 4.81
C ILE A 148 7.30 13.68 4.89
N GLU A 149 7.86 13.77 6.09
CA GLU A 149 9.19 14.32 6.35
C GLU A 149 10.33 13.48 5.71
N LYS A 150 10.08 12.19 5.44
CA LYS A 150 11.05 11.30 4.78
C LYS A 150 10.95 11.33 3.23
N ALA A 151 9.96 12.03 2.65
CA ALA A 151 9.80 12.11 1.20
C ALA A 151 11.05 12.67 0.47
N PRO A 152 11.80 13.65 0.99
CA PRO A 152 13.05 14.09 0.35
C PRO A 152 14.15 13.01 0.32
N VAL A 153 14.17 12.10 1.31
CA VAL A 153 15.10 10.96 1.30
C VAL A 153 14.65 9.93 0.25
N ALA A 154 13.36 9.64 0.18
CA ALA A 154 12.81 8.78 -0.86
C ALA A 154 13.09 9.30 -2.26
N GLN A 155 13.00 10.62 -2.46
CA GLN A 155 13.30 11.26 -3.74
C GLN A 155 14.73 10.94 -4.21
N LYS A 156 15.74 11.02 -3.33
CA LYS A 156 17.13 10.68 -3.67
C LYS A 156 17.28 9.24 -4.17
N TRP A 157 16.54 8.31 -3.57
CA TRP A 157 16.53 6.91 -4.01
C TRP A 157 15.83 6.73 -5.35
N ILE A 158 14.71 7.40 -5.55
CA ILE A 158 13.97 7.38 -6.82
C ILE A 158 14.84 7.92 -7.95
N GLU A 159 15.56 9.01 -7.73
CA GLU A 159 16.51 9.59 -8.69
C GLU A 159 17.65 8.63 -9.02
N LYS A 160 18.20 7.94 -8.03
CA LYS A 160 19.28 6.96 -8.20
C LYS A 160 18.82 5.68 -8.92
N PHE A 161 17.53 5.33 -8.81
CA PHE A 161 16.93 4.11 -9.40
C PHE A 161 15.66 4.45 -10.20
N PRO A 162 15.76 5.21 -11.32
CA PRO A 162 14.61 5.78 -12.01
C PRO A 162 13.69 4.73 -12.68
N ASP A 163 14.21 3.53 -12.94
CA ASP A 163 13.44 2.43 -13.56
C ASP A 163 12.64 1.59 -12.55
N LEU A 164 12.88 1.80 -11.25
CA LEU A 164 12.15 1.08 -10.21
C LEU A 164 10.73 1.65 -10.05
N THR A 165 9.73 0.77 -10.06
CA THR A 165 8.38 1.15 -9.66
C THR A 165 8.33 1.33 -8.15
N VAL A 166 7.97 2.53 -7.70
CA VAL A 166 7.82 2.88 -6.28
C VAL A 166 6.38 3.25 -5.99
N VAL A 167 5.82 2.65 -4.96
CA VAL A 167 4.45 2.91 -4.49
C VAL A 167 4.52 3.57 -3.12
N ILE A 168 4.06 4.79 -3.01
CA ILE A 168 4.01 5.52 -1.73
C ILE A 168 2.69 5.17 -1.03
N ASP A 169 2.79 4.58 0.16
CA ASP A 169 1.63 4.25 0.98
C ASP A 169 0.99 5.52 1.55
N HIS A 170 -0.34 5.52 1.63
CA HIS A 170 -1.16 6.42 2.43
C HIS A 170 -0.83 7.91 2.29
N MET A 171 -0.59 8.37 1.04
CA MET A 171 -0.24 9.78 0.77
C MET A 171 0.98 10.27 1.59
N ALA A 172 1.96 9.36 1.85
CA ALA A 172 3.13 9.58 2.71
C ALA A 172 2.75 10.00 4.14
N ASP A 173 1.65 9.48 4.67
CA ASP A 173 1.09 9.83 5.99
C ASP A 173 1.05 11.35 6.27
N CYS A 174 0.81 12.15 5.22
CA CYS A 174 0.73 13.61 5.32
C CYS A 174 -0.59 14.03 6.00
N PRO A 175 -0.57 14.64 7.20
CA PRO A 175 -1.80 15.09 7.85
C PRO A 175 -2.53 16.16 7.01
N ALA A 176 -3.87 16.08 6.96
CA ALA A 176 -4.69 16.99 6.14
C ALA A 176 -4.62 18.45 6.62
N ASP A 177 -4.31 18.67 7.89
CA ASP A 177 -4.10 19.99 8.49
C ASP A 177 -2.72 20.61 8.21
N ARG A 178 -1.86 19.92 7.42
CA ARG A 178 -0.53 20.40 7.01
C ARG A 178 -0.39 20.46 5.49
N PRO A 179 -1.24 21.22 4.79
CA PRO A 179 -1.28 21.22 3.32
C PRO A 179 0.02 21.67 2.65
N GLN A 180 0.90 22.41 3.33
CA GLN A 180 2.20 22.82 2.82
C GLN A 180 3.20 21.66 2.77
N GLU A 181 3.11 20.72 3.73
CA GLU A 181 3.97 19.55 3.76
C GLU A 181 3.73 18.62 2.56
N LEU A 182 2.50 18.63 2.02
CA LEU A 182 2.14 17.83 0.87
C LEU A 182 3.02 18.10 -0.36
N GLU A 183 3.59 19.30 -0.49
CA GLU A 183 4.49 19.64 -1.60
C GLU A 183 5.67 18.67 -1.73
N LYS A 184 6.13 18.09 -0.62
CA LYS A 184 7.19 17.06 -0.63
C LYS A 184 6.76 15.78 -1.37
N LEU A 185 5.49 15.38 -1.25
CA LEU A 185 4.93 14.27 -2.01
C LEU A 185 4.68 14.68 -3.46
N LEU A 186 4.12 15.89 -3.69
CA LEU A 186 3.81 16.38 -5.03
C LEU A 186 5.05 16.53 -5.89
N ALA A 187 6.22 16.84 -5.31
CA ALA A 187 7.50 16.86 -6.01
C ALA A 187 7.87 15.51 -6.63
N LEU A 188 7.40 14.40 -6.07
CA LEU A 188 7.65 13.07 -6.61
C LEU A 188 6.86 12.78 -7.91
N ALA A 189 5.89 13.61 -8.27
CA ALA A 189 5.06 13.42 -9.47
C ALA A 189 5.86 13.54 -10.78
N GLN A 190 7.02 14.19 -10.77
CA GLN A 190 7.93 14.27 -11.92
C GLN A 190 8.51 12.91 -12.33
N TYR A 191 8.51 11.91 -11.42
CA TYR A 191 9.05 10.57 -11.69
C TYR A 191 7.93 9.65 -12.16
N PRO A 192 7.96 9.15 -13.42
CA PRO A 192 6.85 8.44 -14.03
C PRO A 192 6.57 7.06 -13.42
N LYS A 193 7.54 6.50 -12.70
CA LYS A 193 7.45 5.20 -12.02
C LYS A 193 6.99 5.32 -10.56
N VAL A 194 6.60 6.51 -10.10
CA VAL A 194 6.06 6.72 -8.75
C VAL A 194 4.54 6.71 -8.78
N PHE A 195 3.97 5.89 -7.90
CA PHE A 195 2.54 5.69 -7.67
C PHE A 195 2.20 6.07 -6.25
N VAL A 196 0.94 6.44 -5.98
CA VAL A 196 0.48 6.85 -4.65
C VAL A 196 -0.80 6.11 -4.28
N LYS A 197 -0.85 5.53 -3.09
CA LYS A 197 -2.08 5.03 -2.49
C LYS A 197 -2.85 6.19 -1.85
N VAL A 198 -3.98 6.53 -2.44
CA VAL A 198 -4.93 7.52 -1.90
C VAL A 198 -5.86 6.85 -0.89
N SER A 199 -5.31 6.58 0.27
CA SER A 199 -5.89 5.82 1.36
C SER A 199 -5.62 6.53 2.70
N HIS A 200 -6.13 5.99 3.83
CA HIS A 200 -5.97 6.59 5.17
C HIS A 200 -6.68 7.92 5.39
N SER A 201 -7.62 8.35 4.54
CA SER A 201 -8.38 9.58 4.78
C SER A 201 -8.97 9.63 6.20
N TRP A 202 -9.46 8.48 6.71
CA TRP A 202 -9.99 8.29 8.06
C TRP A 202 -8.96 8.52 9.19
N HIS A 203 -7.67 8.49 8.86
CA HIS A 203 -6.55 8.71 9.77
C HIS A 203 -5.95 10.11 9.64
N LEU A 204 -5.80 10.58 8.41
CA LEU A 204 -5.12 11.83 8.08
C LEU A 204 -6.01 13.06 8.27
N SER A 205 -7.33 12.88 8.07
CA SER A 205 -8.32 13.93 8.21
C SER A 205 -8.53 14.36 9.66
N LYS A 206 -8.85 15.65 9.85
CA LYS A 206 -9.36 16.22 11.11
C LYS A 206 -10.88 16.36 11.12
N GLN A 207 -11.52 15.99 10.01
CA GLN A 207 -12.96 16.09 9.82
C GLN A 207 -13.61 14.69 9.89
N SER A 208 -14.90 14.68 10.19
CA SER A 208 -15.70 13.47 10.06
C SER A 208 -15.88 13.07 8.59
N TYR A 209 -16.36 11.85 8.36
CA TYR A 209 -16.75 11.38 7.02
C TYR A 209 -17.65 12.41 6.32
N PRO A 210 -17.45 12.71 5.04
CA PRO A 210 -16.56 12.05 4.09
C PRO A 210 -15.14 12.65 3.99
N TRP A 211 -14.58 13.20 5.06
CA TRP A 211 -13.18 13.66 5.18
C TRP A 211 -12.79 14.69 4.10
N MET A 212 -13.49 15.80 4.07
CA MET A 212 -13.36 16.81 3.00
C MET A 212 -11.96 17.41 2.89
N ASP A 213 -11.27 17.61 4.01
CA ASP A 213 -9.88 18.06 4.05
C ASP A 213 -8.90 17.04 3.41
N ALA A 214 -9.12 15.75 3.63
CA ALA A 214 -8.36 14.70 2.95
C ALA A 214 -8.74 14.59 1.46
N GLN A 215 -9.99 14.86 1.08
CA GLN A 215 -10.37 14.93 -0.33
C GLN A 215 -9.68 16.09 -1.07
N GLU A 216 -9.45 17.22 -0.40
CA GLU A 216 -8.67 18.32 -0.97
C GLU A 216 -7.20 17.90 -1.21
N GLN A 217 -6.60 17.15 -0.28
CA GLN A 217 -5.27 16.57 -0.51
C GLN A 217 -5.28 15.63 -1.72
N ILE A 218 -6.26 14.73 -1.79
CA ILE A 218 -6.42 13.79 -2.92
C ILE A 218 -6.56 14.56 -4.23
N LYS A 219 -7.30 15.67 -4.25
CA LYS A 219 -7.43 16.52 -5.44
C LYS A 219 -6.07 17.05 -5.91
N ARG A 220 -5.27 17.59 -4.99
CA ARG A 220 -3.91 18.09 -5.33
C ARG A 220 -3.01 16.99 -5.85
N ILE A 221 -3.05 15.80 -5.23
CA ILE A 221 -2.29 14.63 -5.69
C ILE A 221 -2.77 14.19 -7.08
N TYR A 222 -4.09 14.13 -7.29
CA TYR A 222 -4.69 13.80 -8.59
C TYR A 222 -4.25 14.77 -9.68
N ASP A 223 -4.26 16.07 -9.43
CA ASP A 223 -3.84 17.10 -10.40
C ASP A 223 -2.37 16.95 -10.83
N LYS A 224 -1.50 16.42 -9.95
CA LYS A 224 -0.07 16.25 -10.24
C LYS A 224 0.27 14.88 -10.81
N PHE A 225 -0.28 13.80 -10.24
CA PHE A 225 0.05 12.43 -10.65
C PHE A 225 -0.84 11.90 -11.78
N GLY A 226 -2.07 12.39 -11.88
CA GLY A 226 -3.10 11.84 -12.74
C GLY A 226 -3.64 10.48 -12.25
N PRO A 227 -4.83 10.05 -12.72
CA PRO A 227 -5.54 8.89 -12.19
C PRO A 227 -4.80 7.55 -12.38
N LYS A 228 -3.95 7.45 -13.41
CA LYS A 228 -3.22 6.23 -13.76
C LYS A 228 -2.04 5.91 -12.84
N ARG A 229 -1.74 6.81 -11.91
CA ARG A 229 -0.70 6.61 -10.89
C ARG A 229 -1.23 6.69 -9.46
N LEU A 230 -2.55 6.72 -9.32
CA LEU A 230 -3.24 6.66 -8.02
C LEU A 230 -3.95 5.33 -7.86
N MET A 231 -4.00 4.83 -6.63
CA MET A 231 -4.73 3.60 -6.31
C MET A 231 -5.40 3.69 -4.95
N TRP A 232 -6.61 3.15 -4.89
CA TRP A 232 -7.36 3.00 -3.66
C TRP A 232 -6.85 1.82 -2.83
N GLY A 233 -6.98 1.91 -1.51
CA GLY A 233 -6.78 0.83 -0.58
C GLY A 233 -7.48 1.12 0.74
N THR A 234 -8.03 0.08 1.38
CA THR A 234 -8.77 0.24 2.64
C THR A 234 -7.89 0.37 3.85
N ASP A 235 -6.73 -0.28 3.81
CA ASP A 235 -5.93 -0.64 4.98
C ASP A 235 -6.75 -1.50 5.98
N TRP A 236 -7.61 -2.38 5.43
CA TRP A 236 -8.33 -3.35 6.27
C TRP A 236 -7.35 -4.28 6.97
N PRO A 237 -7.54 -4.62 8.23
CA PRO A 237 -8.59 -4.19 9.14
C PRO A 237 -8.22 -2.97 10.00
N MET A 238 -7.09 -2.28 9.71
CA MET A 238 -6.64 -1.12 10.49
C MET A 238 -7.63 0.05 10.45
N CYS A 239 -8.45 0.11 9.41
CA CYS A 239 -9.50 1.14 9.29
C CYS A 239 -10.68 0.91 10.26
N GLU A 240 -11.00 -0.34 10.63
CA GLU A 240 -12.23 -0.69 11.38
C GLU A 240 -12.44 0.06 12.70
N PRO A 241 -11.41 0.39 13.50
CA PRO A 241 -11.61 1.18 14.72
C PRO A 241 -12.14 2.60 14.50
N LYS A 242 -12.05 3.11 13.27
CA LYS A 242 -12.43 4.50 12.94
C LYS A 242 -13.47 4.62 11.83
N THR A 243 -13.58 3.62 10.96
CA THR A 243 -14.47 3.65 9.81
C THR A 243 -14.80 2.22 9.34
N THR A 244 -15.49 2.06 8.22
CA THR A 244 -15.82 0.77 7.64
C THR A 244 -15.09 0.54 6.33
N TYR A 245 -14.94 -0.72 5.91
CA TYR A 245 -14.47 -1.09 4.58
C TYR A 245 -15.25 -0.32 3.49
N ALA A 246 -16.59 -0.34 3.60
CA ALA A 246 -17.49 0.33 2.67
C ALA A 246 -17.23 1.83 2.58
N SER A 247 -17.05 2.53 3.70
CA SER A 247 -16.84 3.98 3.71
C SER A 247 -15.57 4.41 3.00
N THR A 248 -14.48 3.63 3.10
CA THR A 248 -13.23 3.93 2.37
C THR A 248 -13.42 3.85 0.85
N LEU A 249 -14.22 2.89 0.37
CA LEU A 249 -14.57 2.76 -1.04
C LEU A 249 -15.53 3.86 -1.48
N THR A 250 -16.59 4.11 -0.72
CA THR A 250 -17.64 5.07 -1.04
C THR A 250 -17.07 6.49 -1.14
N GLN A 251 -16.12 6.84 -0.28
CA GLN A 251 -15.44 8.13 -0.36
C GLN A 251 -14.90 8.41 -1.77
N LEU A 252 -14.13 7.50 -2.37
CA LEU A 252 -13.54 7.71 -3.69
C LEU A 252 -14.53 7.45 -4.82
N ARG A 253 -15.39 6.44 -4.68
CA ARG A 253 -16.34 6.07 -5.72
C ARG A 253 -17.49 7.07 -5.87
N ASP A 254 -18.05 7.49 -4.74
CA ASP A 254 -19.34 8.22 -4.74
C ASP A 254 -19.21 9.67 -4.26
N ASP A 255 -18.35 9.95 -3.27
CA ASP A 255 -18.30 11.28 -2.63
C ASP A 255 -17.25 12.21 -3.25
N THR A 256 -16.20 11.67 -3.90
CA THR A 256 -15.18 12.48 -4.56
C THR A 256 -15.67 12.94 -5.94
N LYS A 257 -16.27 14.14 -5.98
CA LYS A 257 -17.01 14.65 -7.15
C LYS A 257 -16.14 15.11 -8.31
N PHE A 258 -14.87 15.37 -8.12
CA PHE A 258 -13.96 15.78 -9.20
C PHE A 258 -13.45 14.59 -10.05
N LEU A 259 -13.65 13.35 -9.63
CA LEU A 259 -13.26 12.16 -10.39
C LEU A 259 -14.34 11.80 -11.41
N THR A 260 -13.95 11.68 -12.67
CA THR A 260 -14.79 11.08 -13.70
C THR A 260 -14.88 9.54 -13.52
N ASP A 261 -15.85 8.90 -14.18
CA ASP A 261 -15.94 7.44 -14.16
C ASP A 261 -14.69 6.77 -14.72
N ALA A 262 -14.07 7.37 -15.74
CA ALA A 262 -12.82 6.86 -16.30
C ALA A 262 -11.66 6.95 -15.30
N ASP A 263 -11.59 8.00 -14.49
CA ASP A 263 -10.59 8.13 -13.42
C ASP A 263 -10.82 7.10 -12.32
N LYS A 264 -12.08 6.90 -11.93
CA LYS A 264 -12.48 5.88 -10.95
C LYS A 264 -12.09 4.47 -11.38
N GLU A 265 -12.23 4.13 -12.67
CA GLU A 265 -11.75 2.83 -13.19
C GLU A 265 -10.25 2.62 -12.95
N TRP A 266 -9.44 3.66 -13.12
CA TRP A 266 -8.01 3.58 -12.84
C TRP A 266 -7.74 3.47 -11.34
N ILE A 267 -8.24 4.41 -10.56
CA ILE A 267 -7.93 4.53 -9.13
C ILE A 267 -8.45 3.34 -8.34
N LEU A 268 -9.65 2.82 -8.67
CA LEU A 268 -10.29 1.73 -7.94
C LEU A 268 -9.85 0.32 -8.37
N GLY A 269 -9.06 0.20 -9.45
CA GLY A 269 -8.66 -1.13 -9.90
C GLY A 269 -7.49 -1.17 -10.88
N LYS A 270 -7.59 -0.55 -12.05
CA LYS A 270 -6.61 -0.71 -13.15
C LYS A 270 -5.18 -0.37 -12.75
N THR A 271 -4.98 0.66 -11.93
CA THR A 271 -3.64 1.06 -11.47
C THR A 271 -3.00 -0.02 -10.61
N ALA A 272 -3.76 -0.65 -9.72
CA ALA A 272 -3.26 -1.77 -8.93
C ALA A 272 -2.90 -2.97 -9.80
N GLU A 273 -3.75 -3.31 -10.80
CA GLU A 273 -3.46 -4.39 -11.77
C GLU A 273 -2.28 -4.08 -12.70
N GLN A 274 -1.97 -2.81 -12.94
CA GLN A 274 -0.78 -2.40 -13.68
C GLN A 274 0.49 -2.70 -12.88
N VAL A 275 0.46 -2.51 -11.57
CA VAL A 275 1.62 -2.68 -10.68
C VAL A 275 1.80 -4.14 -10.27
N TRP A 276 0.71 -4.83 -9.91
CA TRP A 276 0.73 -6.22 -9.46
C TRP A 276 -0.06 -7.11 -10.41
N LYS A 277 0.47 -8.31 -10.71
CA LYS A 277 -0.13 -9.24 -11.66
C LYS A 277 -0.96 -10.28 -10.91
N PHE A 278 -2.26 -10.19 -11.02
CA PHE A 278 -3.18 -11.21 -10.53
C PHE A 278 -3.31 -12.35 -11.55
N SER A 279 -3.46 -13.57 -11.03
CA SER A 279 -3.64 -14.79 -11.83
C SER A 279 -4.99 -14.80 -12.55
#